data_48d0f924bbe64813501bab4d4ff87e7c
#
_entry.id   48d0f924bbe64813501bab4d4ff87e7c
#
_cell.length_a   1.000
_cell.length_b   1.000
_cell.length_c   1.000
_cell.angle_alpha   90.00
_cell.angle_beta   90.00
_cell.angle_gamma   90.00
#
_symmetry.space_group_name_H-M   'P 1'
#
loop_
_entity.id
_entity.type
_entity.pdbx_description
1 polymer ?
#
loop_
_entity_poly.entity_id
_entity_poly.type
_entity_poly.pdbx_seq_one_letter_code
_entity_poly.pdbx_strand_id
1 'polypeptide(L)'
;MLLVLSLTIALTIFSPITYAENVCPPGMVLIPGGSFQIGSDDPRFEEERSATDVSVDRFCIDQTEVTNAQFAEFVKATNYQTIAERPLSKEQFPDLPEEQRSPGSLVFQMAKPGVKSVPVLSWWHWTVGANWKHPFGLDSAIASGSARSAIAGKENYPVVHVAYEDAVAYAKWAGKSLPTEAQWEYAARGGLDGAIYAWGDRYSATKANTWQGIFPFFNTKADGHIGIAPVGSFEPNGYGLYDMTGNVWEWTSDWYHIGHSDKSHQSNPTGPKQAESFDPKKPGESALRVIKGGSYLCAPNYCSRFRPAARESEAPDTGTTHIGFRLVKNLT
;
A
#
# COMPACT_ATOMS: atom_id res chain seq x y z
N MET A 1 -21.77 -78.20 -31.42
CA MET A 1 -21.17 -76.95 -31.92
C MET A 1 -21.41 -75.84 -30.82
N LEU A 2 -20.47 -75.69 -29.86
CA LEU A 2 -20.56 -74.75 -28.75
C LEU A 2 -20.00 -73.42 -29.22
N LEU A 3 -20.80 -72.36 -29.16
CA LEU A 3 -20.36 -70.99 -29.35
C LEU A 3 -19.82 -70.44 -28.00
N VAL A 4 -18.52 -70.09 -27.93
CA VAL A 4 -17.92 -69.43 -26.80
C VAL A 4 -18.02 -67.89 -27.05
N LEU A 5 -18.85 -67.23 -26.28
CA LEU A 5 -18.93 -65.75 -26.28
C LEU A 5 -17.83 -65.21 -25.42
N SER A 6 -16.83 -64.51 -25.98
CA SER A 6 -15.80 -63.79 -25.27
C SER A 6 -16.31 -62.40 -24.86
N LEU A 7 -16.45 -62.17 -23.56
CA LEU A 7 -16.83 -60.89 -22.97
C LEU A 7 -15.57 -60.05 -22.73
N THR A 8 -15.32 -59.03 -23.56
CA THR A 8 -14.25 -58.06 -23.36
C THR A 8 -14.71 -56.98 -22.39
N ILE A 9 -14.15 -56.97 -21.16
CA ILE A 9 -14.36 -55.92 -20.18
C ILE A 9 -13.39 -54.76 -20.49
N ALA A 10 -13.95 -53.64 -20.96
CA ALA A 10 -13.18 -52.41 -21.13
C ALA A 10 -12.94 -51.78 -19.75
N LEU A 11 -11.69 -51.79 -19.29
CA LEU A 11 -11.26 -51.10 -18.09
C LEU A 11 -11.16 -49.60 -18.41
N THR A 12 -12.14 -48.80 -18.01
CA THR A 12 -12.03 -47.34 -18.03
C THR A 12 -11.10 -46.89 -16.90
N ILE A 13 -9.90 -46.46 -17.26
CA ILE A 13 -8.94 -45.82 -16.35
C ILE A 13 -9.46 -44.42 -16.05
N PHE A 14 -10.08 -44.22 -14.89
CA PHE A 14 -10.33 -42.92 -14.36
C PHE A 14 -8.98 -42.30 -13.96
N SER A 15 -8.47 -41.34 -14.72
CA SER A 15 -7.39 -40.49 -14.27
C SER A 15 -7.91 -39.67 -13.08
N PRO A 16 -7.20 -39.63 -11.92
CA PRO A 16 -7.59 -38.79 -10.85
C PRO A 16 -7.54 -37.33 -11.31
N ILE A 17 -8.63 -36.60 -11.12
CA ILE A 17 -8.66 -35.15 -11.25
C ILE A 17 -7.71 -34.64 -10.17
N THR A 18 -6.51 -34.27 -10.56
CA THR A 18 -5.61 -33.51 -9.71
C THR A 18 -6.32 -32.17 -9.41
N TYR A 19 -6.79 -32.00 -8.19
CA TYR A 19 -7.18 -30.69 -7.69
C TYR A 19 -5.99 -29.77 -7.95
N ALA A 20 -6.21 -28.70 -8.70
CA ALA A 20 -5.20 -27.67 -8.89
C ALA A 20 -4.75 -27.24 -7.49
N GLU A 21 -3.49 -27.53 -7.15
CA GLU A 21 -2.88 -27.01 -5.92
C GLU A 21 -3.17 -25.52 -5.83
N ASN A 22 -3.50 -25.03 -4.64
CA ASN A 22 -3.70 -23.60 -4.41
C ASN A 22 -2.46 -22.86 -4.93
N VAL A 23 -2.58 -22.22 -6.07
CA VAL A 23 -1.47 -21.52 -6.76
C VAL A 23 -0.91 -20.41 -5.88
N CYS A 24 -1.75 -19.83 -5.00
CA CYS A 24 -1.37 -18.76 -4.09
C CYS A 24 -1.33 -19.22 -2.64
N PRO A 25 -0.39 -18.70 -1.84
CA PRO A 25 -0.39 -18.85 -0.39
C PRO A 25 -1.70 -18.37 0.25
N PRO A 26 -2.05 -18.90 1.44
CA PRO A 26 -3.22 -18.42 2.18
C PRO A 26 -3.20 -16.89 2.39
N GLY A 27 -4.37 -16.24 2.25
CA GLY A 27 -4.52 -14.79 2.36
C GLY A 27 -4.08 -13.99 1.13
N MET A 28 -3.66 -14.67 0.05
CA MET A 28 -3.35 -14.04 -1.21
C MET A 28 -4.37 -14.41 -2.30
N VAL A 29 -4.52 -13.52 -3.27
CA VAL A 29 -5.40 -13.69 -4.45
C VAL A 29 -4.54 -13.85 -5.68
N LEU A 30 -4.93 -14.79 -6.57
CA LEU A 30 -4.31 -14.95 -7.89
C LEU A 30 -4.77 -13.82 -8.82
N ILE A 31 -3.85 -13.05 -9.33
CA ILE A 31 -4.07 -12.06 -10.38
C ILE A 31 -3.69 -12.72 -11.72
N PRO A 32 -4.59 -12.74 -12.71
CA PRO A 32 -4.41 -13.53 -13.92
C PRO A 32 -3.29 -13.05 -14.83
N GLY A 33 -2.77 -11.84 -14.61
CA GLY A 33 -1.90 -11.17 -15.56
C GLY A 33 -2.67 -10.63 -16.77
N GLY A 34 -2.00 -9.82 -17.58
CA GLY A 34 -2.59 -9.22 -18.79
C GLY A 34 -1.98 -7.89 -19.13
N SER A 35 -2.52 -7.24 -20.17
CA SER A 35 -2.11 -5.93 -20.64
C SER A 35 -3.12 -4.87 -20.16
N PHE A 36 -2.63 -3.67 -19.85
CA PHE A 36 -3.45 -2.53 -19.44
C PHE A 36 -2.67 -1.22 -19.68
N GLN A 37 -3.34 -0.08 -19.53
CA GLN A 37 -2.67 1.21 -19.51
C GLN A 37 -2.36 1.62 -18.07
N ILE A 38 -1.05 1.71 -17.74
CA ILE A 38 -0.57 2.27 -16.47
C ILE A 38 -0.63 3.79 -16.52
N GLY A 39 -1.03 4.41 -15.41
CA GLY A 39 -1.13 5.87 -15.31
C GLY A 39 -2.40 6.44 -15.92
N SER A 40 -2.37 7.73 -16.25
CA SER A 40 -3.51 8.50 -16.77
C SER A 40 -3.02 9.69 -17.58
N ASP A 41 -3.75 10.05 -18.64
CA ASP A 41 -3.52 11.28 -19.43
C ASP A 41 -4.29 12.48 -18.89
N ASP A 42 -4.85 12.40 -17.69
CA ASP A 42 -5.55 13.53 -17.05
C ASP A 42 -4.55 14.68 -16.82
N PRO A 43 -4.76 15.87 -17.44
CA PRO A 43 -3.81 16.98 -17.39
C PRO A 43 -3.64 17.58 -15.97
N ARG A 44 -4.51 17.23 -15.02
CA ARG A 44 -4.41 17.68 -13.63
C ARG A 44 -3.32 16.97 -12.85
N PHE A 45 -2.86 15.81 -13.33
CA PHE A 45 -1.93 14.91 -12.62
C PHE A 45 -0.72 14.58 -13.50
N GLU A 46 0.25 15.49 -13.50
CA GLU A 46 1.46 15.33 -14.30
C GLU A 46 2.27 14.08 -13.90
N GLU A 47 2.23 13.73 -12.62
CA GLU A 47 2.90 12.55 -12.08
C GLU A 47 2.38 11.23 -12.62
N GLU A 48 1.15 11.18 -13.12
CA GLU A 48 0.51 9.97 -13.67
C GLU A 48 0.72 9.80 -15.18
N ARG A 49 1.23 10.83 -15.86
CA ARG A 49 1.38 10.87 -17.33
C ARG A 49 2.71 10.22 -17.76
N SER A 50 2.84 9.74 -18.98
CA SER A 50 1.76 9.48 -19.94
C SER A 50 1.17 8.11 -19.67
N ALA A 51 -0.13 7.92 -19.96
CA ALA A 51 -0.70 6.59 -19.95
C ALA A 51 0.06 5.69 -20.94
N THR A 52 0.59 4.58 -20.46
CA THR A 52 1.51 3.72 -21.22
C THR A 52 1.03 2.28 -21.22
N ASP A 53 1.03 1.62 -22.38
CA ASP A 53 0.66 0.21 -22.50
C ASP A 53 1.73 -0.67 -21.87
N VAL A 54 1.32 -1.47 -20.89
CA VAL A 54 2.18 -2.43 -20.19
C VAL A 54 1.49 -3.78 -20.05
N SER A 55 2.27 -4.82 -19.80
CA SER A 55 1.74 -6.12 -19.40
C SER A 55 2.41 -6.59 -18.11
N VAL A 56 1.67 -7.37 -17.33
CA VAL A 56 2.17 -8.06 -16.15
C VAL A 56 1.86 -9.55 -16.26
N ASP A 57 2.80 -10.38 -15.87
CA ASP A 57 2.57 -11.81 -15.74
C ASP A 57 1.60 -12.10 -14.58
N ARG A 58 1.08 -13.33 -14.51
CA ARG A 58 0.27 -13.76 -13.38
C ARG A 58 1.09 -13.77 -12.08
N PHE A 59 0.49 -13.33 -10.98
CA PHE A 59 1.12 -13.30 -9.65
C PHE A 59 0.08 -13.45 -8.57
N CYS A 60 0.52 -13.73 -7.33
CA CYS A 60 -0.33 -13.66 -6.16
C CYS A 60 -0.09 -12.33 -5.43
N ILE A 61 -1.15 -11.72 -4.89
CA ILE A 61 -1.06 -10.49 -4.08
C ILE A 61 -1.83 -10.68 -2.78
N ASP A 62 -1.35 -10.09 -1.69
CA ASP A 62 -2.08 -10.08 -0.41
C ASP A 62 -3.46 -9.43 -0.59
N GLN A 63 -4.49 -10.06 -0.04
CA GLN A 63 -5.86 -9.62 -0.19
C GLN A 63 -6.12 -8.26 0.46
N THR A 64 -5.37 -7.94 1.50
CA THR A 64 -5.40 -6.68 2.26
C THR A 64 -4.00 -6.15 2.46
N GLU A 65 -3.86 -4.96 3.05
CA GLU A 65 -2.59 -4.50 3.60
C GLU A 65 -2.10 -5.43 4.71
N VAL A 66 -0.79 -5.44 4.98
CA VAL A 66 -0.20 -6.16 6.13
C VAL A 66 -0.73 -5.54 7.42
N THR A 67 -1.27 -6.41 8.30
CA THR A 67 -1.88 -5.98 9.56
C THR A 67 -0.87 -5.84 10.70
N ASN A 68 -1.27 -5.12 11.76
CA ASN A 68 -0.49 -5.03 12.99
C ASN A 68 -0.18 -6.40 13.60
N ALA A 69 -1.15 -7.34 13.56
CA ALA A 69 -0.93 -8.71 14.06
C ALA A 69 0.17 -9.43 13.27
N GLN A 70 0.11 -9.37 11.94
CA GLN A 70 1.10 -10.02 11.07
C GLN A 70 2.48 -9.40 11.25
N PHE A 71 2.56 -8.06 11.35
CA PHE A 71 3.83 -7.39 11.58
C PHE A 71 4.42 -7.68 12.98
N ALA A 72 3.56 -7.83 13.99
CA ALA A 72 3.99 -8.24 15.34
C ALA A 72 4.61 -9.64 15.36
N GLU A 73 4.10 -10.58 14.55
CA GLU A 73 4.70 -11.92 14.39
C GLU A 73 6.12 -11.83 13.81
N PHE A 74 6.31 -11.02 12.78
CA PHE A 74 7.62 -10.76 12.19
C PHE A 74 8.61 -10.20 13.23
N VAL A 75 8.20 -9.13 13.93
CA VAL A 75 9.06 -8.50 14.95
C VAL A 75 9.39 -9.49 16.07
N LYS A 76 8.42 -10.28 16.53
CA LYS A 76 8.63 -11.33 17.54
C LYS A 76 9.61 -12.42 17.08
N ALA A 77 9.53 -12.81 15.80
CA ALA A 77 10.38 -13.86 15.25
C ALA A 77 11.82 -13.41 14.99
N THR A 78 12.03 -12.11 14.71
CA THR A 78 13.32 -11.59 14.23
C THR A 78 13.99 -10.59 15.17
N ASN A 79 13.27 -10.07 16.18
CA ASN A 79 13.66 -8.92 17.00
C ASN A 79 13.96 -7.67 16.15
N TYR A 80 13.28 -7.53 15.02
CA TYR A 80 13.49 -6.40 14.11
C TYR A 80 13.12 -5.08 14.79
N GLN A 81 13.96 -4.08 14.59
CA GLN A 81 13.73 -2.69 14.97
C GLN A 81 13.44 -1.86 13.72
N THR A 82 12.25 -1.24 13.63
CA THR A 82 11.89 -0.38 12.50
C THR A 82 12.70 0.92 12.49
N ILE A 83 12.74 1.58 11.35
CA ILE A 83 13.41 2.89 11.20
C ILE A 83 12.88 3.88 12.25
N ALA A 84 11.58 3.92 12.49
CA ALA A 84 10.95 4.79 13.50
C ALA A 84 11.36 4.47 14.95
N GLU A 85 11.88 3.28 15.23
CA GLU A 85 12.39 2.84 16.54
C GLU A 85 13.91 3.12 16.71
N ARG A 86 14.59 3.62 15.67
CA ARG A 86 16.04 3.94 15.69
C ARG A 86 16.25 5.44 15.87
N PRO A 87 17.30 5.87 16.58
CA PRO A 87 17.69 7.28 16.60
C PRO A 87 18.00 7.79 15.18
N LEU A 88 17.67 9.05 14.90
CA LEU A 88 18.04 9.69 13.64
C LEU A 88 19.57 9.72 13.50
N SER A 89 20.09 9.30 12.35
CA SER A 89 21.52 9.20 12.14
C SER A 89 22.18 10.58 11.98
N LYS A 90 23.43 10.70 12.42
CA LYS A 90 24.21 11.93 12.24
C LYS A 90 24.56 12.19 10.79
N GLU A 91 24.71 11.12 10.02
CA GLU A 91 25.02 11.18 8.59
C GLU A 91 23.85 11.77 7.78
N GLN A 92 22.64 11.40 8.12
CA GLN A 92 21.43 11.90 7.46
C GLN A 92 21.04 13.29 7.95
N PHE A 93 21.29 13.58 9.24
CA PHE A 93 20.90 14.85 9.89
C PHE A 93 22.11 15.48 10.60
N PRO A 94 23.14 15.93 9.86
CA PRO A 94 24.39 16.41 10.46
C PRO A 94 24.21 17.64 11.36
N ASP A 95 23.25 18.51 11.04
CA ASP A 95 22.98 19.75 11.77
C ASP A 95 22.00 19.57 12.94
N LEU A 96 21.40 18.39 13.10
CA LEU A 96 20.45 18.12 14.17
C LEU A 96 21.21 17.78 15.47
N PRO A 97 21.00 18.52 16.59
CA PRO A 97 21.58 18.19 17.87
C PRO A 97 21.26 16.76 18.32
N GLU A 98 22.16 16.14 19.06
CA GLU A 98 22.01 14.74 19.49
C GLU A 98 20.74 14.51 20.32
N GLU A 99 20.42 15.46 21.19
CA GLU A 99 19.20 15.41 22.01
C GLU A 99 17.89 15.47 21.23
N GLN A 100 17.94 15.92 19.97
CA GLN A 100 16.78 15.97 19.07
C GLN A 100 16.70 14.77 18.11
N ARG A 101 17.66 13.82 18.19
CA ARG A 101 17.68 12.61 17.36
C ARG A 101 16.92 11.45 17.95
N SER A 102 16.06 11.69 18.94
CA SER A 102 15.23 10.62 19.51
C SER A 102 14.39 9.90 18.47
N PRO A 103 14.25 8.56 18.58
CA PRO A 103 13.36 7.79 17.71
C PRO A 103 11.96 8.40 17.64
N GLY A 104 11.34 8.33 16.49
CA GLY A 104 10.03 8.90 16.26
C GLY A 104 9.60 8.82 14.81
N SER A 105 8.47 9.40 14.51
CA SER A 105 7.90 9.42 13.17
C SER A 105 6.95 10.60 12.99
N LEU A 106 6.55 10.87 11.74
CA LEU A 106 5.60 11.93 11.40
C LEU A 106 4.17 11.48 11.70
N VAL A 107 3.48 12.25 12.53
CA VAL A 107 2.10 12.04 12.94
C VAL A 107 1.21 13.14 12.36
N PHE A 108 0.14 12.75 11.69
CA PHE A 108 -0.88 13.70 11.24
C PHE A 108 -1.69 14.25 12.43
N GLN A 109 -1.88 15.56 12.45
CA GLN A 109 -2.76 16.23 13.39
C GLN A 109 -3.74 17.13 12.64
N MET A 110 -5.02 16.89 12.85
CA MET A 110 -6.09 17.72 12.29
C MET A 110 -5.98 19.15 12.81
N ALA A 111 -6.28 20.14 11.98
CA ALA A 111 -6.29 21.54 12.40
C ALA A 111 -7.25 21.78 13.56
N LYS A 112 -6.84 22.64 14.50
CA LYS A 112 -7.66 22.96 15.69
C LYS A 112 -8.97 23.65 15.30
N PRO A 113 -10.07 23.39 16.02
CA PRO A 113 -11.32 24.09 15.77
C PRO A 113 -11.16 25.61 15.76
N GLY A 114 -11.81 26.28 14.80
CA GLY A 114 -11.76 27.76 14.66
C GLY A 114 -10.57 28.32 13.85
N VAL A 115 -9.59 27.49 13.50
CA VAL A 115 -8.51 27.88 12.58
C VAL A 115 -9.05 27.89 11.16
N LYS A 116 -8.85 28.98 10.42
CA LYS A 116 -9.37 29.14 9.04
C LYS A 116 -8.36 28.78 7.95
N SER A 117 -7.08 28.80 8.26
CA SER A 117 -6.01 28.39 7.38
C SER A 117 -4.82 27.88 8.18
N VAL A 118 -4.10 26.94 7.61
CA VAL A 118 -2.82 26.43 8.14
C VAL A 118 -1.79 26.40 7.02
N PRO A 119 -0.51 26.62 7.29
CA PRO A 119 0.53 26.42 6.29
C PRO A 119 0.49 24.99 5.73
N VAL A 120 0.84 24.84 4.47
CA VAL A 120 0.94 23.51 3.84
C VAL A 120 1.92 22.65 4.62
N LEU A 121 1.57 21.40 4.84
CA LEU A 121 2.31 20.38 5.60
C LEU A 121 2.43 20.65 7.11
N SER A 122 1.94 21.78 7.65
CA SER A 122 2.00 22.07 9.11
C SER A 122 1.13 21.12 9.95
N TRP A 123 0.36 20.25 9.35
CA TRP A 123 -0.38 19.15 10.01
C TRP A 123 0.48 17.92 10.27
N TRP A 124 1.73 17.87 9.78
CA TRP A 124 2.69 16.82 10.08
C TRP A 124 3.58 17.23 11.25
N HIS A 125 3.60 16.42 12.28
CA HIS A 125 4.38 16.67 13.48
C HIS A 125 5.32 15.50 13.75
N TRP A 126 6.64 15.79 13.82
CA TRP A 126 7.56 14.81 14.37
C TRP A 126 7.17 14.49 15.80
N THR A 127 6.88 13.23 16.09
CA THR A 127 6.44 12.78 17.40
C THR A 127 7.40 11.73 17.92
N VAL A 128 8.11 12.09 18.99
CA VAL A 128 9.04 11.17 19.65
C VAL A 128 8.30 9.95 20.17
N GLY A 129 8.87 8.77 19.91
CA GLY A 129 8.29 7.50 20.27
C GLY A 129 7.14 7.03 19.38
N ALA A 130 6.73 7.81 18.36
CA ALA A 130 5.78 7.33 17.37
C ALA A 130 6.43 6.25 16.49
N ASN A 131 5.78 5.09 16.42
CA ASN A 131 6.20 3.92 15.64
C ASN A 131 4.99 2.99 15.44
N TRP A 132 5.19 1.85 14.81
CA TRP A 132 4.12 0.91 14.50
C TRP A 132 3.36 0.40 15.75
N LYS A 133 4.00 0.32 16.95
CA LYS A 133 3.37 -0.05 18.23
C LYS A 133 2.61 1.11 18.87
N HIS A 134 3.09 2.32 18.64
CA HIS A 134 2.62 3.57 19.24
C HIS A 134 2.39 4.64 18.17
N PRO A 135 1.33 4.49 17.31
CA PRO A 135 1.14 5.34 16.14
C PRO A 135 0.99 6.84 16.42
N PHE A 136 0.76 7.22 17.66
CA PHE A 136 0.61 8.62 18.08
C PHE A 136 1.59 9.02 19.18
N GLY A 137 2.70 8.26 19.36
CA GLY A 137 3.69 8.42 20.39
C GLY A 137 3.34 7.71 21.70
N LEU A 138 4.30 7.64 22.62
CA LEU A 138 4.21 6.86 23.86
C LEU A 138 3.08 7.31 24.79
N ASP A 139 2.78 8.61 24.82
CA ASP A 139 1.77 9.24 25.69
C ASP A 139 0.43 9.46 24.99
N SER A 140 0.22 8.86 23.83
CA SER A 140 -1.01 9.11 23.09
C SER A 140 -2.22 8.55 23.84
N ALA A 141 -3.16 9.45 24.19
CA ALA A 141 -4.40 9.18 24.92
C ALA A 141 -5.40 8.24 24.18
N ILE A 142 -5.03 7.69 23.06
CA ILE A 142 -5.78 6.61 22.39
C ILE A 142 -5.59 5.29 23.15
N ALA A 143 -4.53 5.15 23.92
CA ALA A 143 -4.36 4.11 24.91
C ALA A 143 -5.07 4.51 26.20
N SER A 144 -6.40 4.48 26.22
CA SER A 144 -7.16 4.68 27.47
C SER A 144 -6.69 3.67 28.52
N GLY A 145 -5.81 4.11 29.42
CA GLY A 145 -5.68 3.55 30.75
C GLY A 145 -4.71 2.42 30.99
N SER A 146 -3.76 2.07 30.14
CA SER A 146 -2.65 1.20 30.53
C SER A 146 -1.43 1.33 29.59
N ALA A 147 -0.23 1.08 30.12
CA ALA A 147 1.03 0.97 29.37
C ALA A 147 1.09 -0.20 28.35
N ARG A 148 -0.06 -0.64 27.87
CA ARG A 148 -0.18 -1.65 26.81
C ARG A 148 -0.02 -0.98 25.46
N SER A 149 0.56 -1.72 24.51
CA SER A 149 0.73 -1.30 23.13
C SER A 149 -0.51 -0.55 22.61
N ALA A 150 -0.32 0.63 21.99
CA ALA A 150 -1.41 1.43 21.43
C ALA A 150 -2.17 0.73 20.29
N ILE A 151 -1.63 -0.39 19.80
CA ILE A 151 -2.31 -1.27 18.82
C ILE A 151 -3.18 -2.35 19.47
N ALA A 152 -3.26 -2.42 20.82
CA ALA A 152 -4.16 -3.38 21.47
C ALA A 152 -5.63 -3.11 21.07
N GLY A 153 -6.31 -4.14 20.55
CA GLY A 153 -7.63 -4.03 19.95
C GLY A 153 -7.64 -3.51 18.51
N LYS A 154 -6.44 -3.34 17.92
CA LYS A 154 -6.25 -2.92 16.51
C LYS A 154 -5.38 -3.90 15.73
N GLU A 155 -5.43 -5.15 16.11
CA GLU A 155 -4.64 -6.23 15.50
C GLU A 155 -4.95 -6.36 14.00
N ASN A 156 -6.19 -6.09 13.60
CA ASN A 156 -6.68 -6.15 12.21
C ASN A 156 -6.65 -4.79 11.49
N TYR A 157 -5.88 -3.83 11.96
CA TYR A 157 -5.63 -2.58 11.25
C TYR A 157 -4.32 -2.70 10.46
N PRO A 158 -4.17 -1.97 9.33
CA PRO A 158 -2.90 -1.96 8.61
C PRO A 158 -1.78 -1.42 9.51
N VAL A 159 -0.61 -2.02 9.40
CA VAL A 159 0.58 -1.50 10.04
C VAL A 159 0.99 -0.19 9.38
N VAL A 160 1.36 0.80 10.19
CA VAL A 160 1.83 2.13 9.74
C VAL A 160 3.12 2.51 10.44
N HIS A 161 3.70 3.66 10.11
CA HIS A 161 5.03 4.08 10.57
C HIS A 161 6.12 3.09 10.16
N VAL A 162 5.93 2.45 9.02
CA VAL A 162 6.89 1.55 8.40
C VAL A 162 7.54 2.23 7.20
N ALA A 163 8.85 2.33 7.20
CA ALA A 163 9.64 2.81 6.09
C ALA A 163 9.75 1.73 5.00
N TYR A 164 10.23 2.08 3.82
CA TYR A 164 10.45 1.12 2.73
C TYR A 164 11.37 -0.03 3.15
N GLU A 165 12.46 0.26 3.90
CA GLU A 165 13.36 -0.76 4.43
C GLU A 165 12.64 -1.77 5.32
N ASP A 166 11.73 -1.30 6.18
CA ASP A 166 10.96 -2.15 7.09
C ASP A 166 10.03 -3.09 6.31
N ALA A 167 9.36 -2.55 5.28
CA ALA A 167 8.49 -3.33 4.40
C ALA A 167 9.28 -4.40 3.61
N VAL A 168 10.47 -4.06 3.11
CA VAL A 168 11.37 -5.01 2.44
C VAL A 168 11.86 -6.11 3.40
N ALA A 169 12.22 -5.75 4.64
CA ALA A 169 12.64 -6.72 5.65
C ALA A 169 11.52 -7.71 5.98
N TYR A 170 10.29 -7.21 6.16
CA TYR A 170 9.11 -8.05 6.36
C TYR A 170 8.85 -8.95 5.13
N ALA A 171 8.88 -8.40 3.92
CA ALA A 171 8.67 -9.14 2.68
C ALA A 171 9.65 -10.31 2.55
N LYS A 172 10.93 -10.06 2.81
CA LYS A 172 11.98 -11.08 2.79
C LYS A 172 11.73 -12.20 3.82
N TRP A 173 11.34 -11.84 5.05
CA TRP A 173 10.99 -12.81 6.08
C TRP A 173 9.80 -13.66 5.68
N ALA A 174 8.78 -13.06 5.07
CA ALA A 174 7.57 -13.74 4.60
C ALA A 174 7.80 -14.58 3.32
N GLY A 175 8.99 -14.55 2.69
CA GLY A 175 9.26 -15.21 1.41
C GLY A 175 8.46 -14.64 0.25
N LYS A 176 8.20 -13.33 0.29
CA LYS A 176 7.43 -12.53 -0.68
C LYS A 176 8.23 -11.30 -1.13
N SER A 177 7.61 -10.42 -1.91
CA SER A 177 8.19 -9.16 -2.37
C SER A 177 7.17 -8.02 -2.28
N LEU A 178 7.62 -6.77 -2.27
CA LEU A 178 6.75 -5.64 -2.57
C LEU A 178 6.30 -5.73 -4.04
N PRO A 179 5.08 -5.32 -4.38
CA PRO A 179 4.63 -5.25 -5.76
C PRO A 179 5.46 -4.22 -6.55
N THR A 180 5.64 -4.44 -7.85
CA THR A 180 5.99 -3.32 -8.73
C THR A 180 4.79 -2.37 -8.83
N GLU A 181 5.04 -1.12 -9.21
CA GLU A 181 3.94 -0.17 -9.45
C GLU A 181 2.93 -0.72 -10.45
N ALA A 182 3.40 -1.35 -11.53
CA ALA A 182 2.54 -1.95 -12.54
C ALA A 182 1.70 -3.12 -11.98
N GLN A 183 2.28 -4.00 -11.17
CA GLN A 183 1.54 -5.07 -10.51
C GLN A 183 0.48 -4.51 -9.57
N TRP A 184 0.85 -3.50 -8.78
CA TRP A 184 -0.08 -2.87 -7.84
C TRP A 184 -1.26 -2.23 -8.57
N GLU A 185 -1.00 -1.42 -9.61
CA GLU A 185 -2.03 -0.72 -10.36
C GLU A 185 -2.95 -1.67 -11.13
N TYR A 186 -2.38 -2.68 -11.79
CA TYR A 186 -3.17 -3.72 -12.47
C TYR A 186 -4.12 -4.43 -11.50
N ALA A 187 -3.62 -4.80 -10.33
CA ALA A 187 -4.42 -5.42 -9.28
C ALA A 187 -5.50 -4.47 -8.75
N ALA A 188 -5.17 -3.18 -8.54
CA ALA A 188 -6.11 -2.17 -8.06
C ALA A 188 -7.25 -1.90 -9.03
N ARG A 189 -7.00 -1.95 -10.34
CA ARG A 189 -8.04 -1.79 -11.37
C ARG A 189 -9.09 -2.89 -11.34
N GLY A 190 -8.77 -4.08 -10.82
CA GLY A 190 -9.75 -5.14 -10.61
C GLY A 190 -10.49 -5.60 -11.87
N GLY A 191 -9.85 -5.49 -13.06
CA GLY A 191 -10.45 -5.78 -14.35
C GLY A 191 -11.21 -4.60 -14.99
N LEU A 192 -11.24 -3.42 -14.36
CA LEU A 192 -11.84 -2.20 -14.90
C LEU A 192 -10.74 -1.31 -15.51
N ASP A 193 -10.26 -1.69 -16.69
CA ASP A 193 -9.25 -0.90 -17.38
C ASP A 193 -9.80 0.48 -17.78
N GLY A 194 -8.99 1.54 -17.57
CA GLY A 194 -9.35 2.93 -17.86
C GLY A 194 -10.33 3.58 -16.86
N ALA A 195 -10.91 2.84 -15.92
CA ALA A 195 -11.81 3.41 -14.91
C ALA A 195 -11.08 4.38 -13.96
N ILE A 196 -11.80 5.42 -13.52
CA ILE A 196 -11.23 6.44 -12.60
C ILE A 196 -10.94 5.86 -11.23
N TYR A 197 -11.84 5.04 -10.68
CA TYR A 197 -11.73 4.42 -9.35
C TYR A 197 -11.70 2.89 -9.48
N ALA A 198 -11.27 2.21 -8.46
CA ALA A 198 -11.28 0.74 -8.38
C ALA A 198 -12.70 0.11 -8.50
N TRP A 199 -13.75 0.92 -8.42
CA TRP A 199 -15.16 0.52 -8.54
C TRP A 199 -15.90 1.13 -9.75
N GLY A 200 -15.21 1.84 -10.66
CA GLY A 200 -15.78 2.51 -11.84
C GLY A 200 -15.56 4.02 -11.84
N ASP A 201 -16.38 4.76 -12.60
CA ASP A 201 -16.11 6.18 -12.89
C ASP A 201 -16.79 7.17 -11.93
N ARG A 202 -17.71 6.69 -11.10
CA ARG A 202 -18.48 7.58 -10.21
C ARG A 202 -17.86 7.59 -8.81
N TYR A 203 -17.52 8.79 -8.32
CA TYR A 203 -17.11 8.97 -6.93
C TYR A 203 -18.18 8.48 -5.96
N SER A 204 -17.75 7.79 -4.91
CA SER A 204 -18.61 7.40 -3.79
C SER A 204 -17.84 7.50 -2.48
N ALA A 205 -18.38 8.27 -1.54
CA ALA A 205 -17.79 8.47 -0.22
C ALA A 205 -17.78 7.20 0.67
N THR A 206 -18.58 6.19 0.30
CA THR A 206 -18.75 4.96 1.10
C THR A 206 -18.05 3.74 0.53
N LYS A 207 -17.25 3.92 -0.54
CA LYS A 207 -16.54 2.81 -1.19
C LYS A 207 -15.09 2.64 -0.74
N ALA A 208 -14.56 3.61 0.01
CA ALA A 208 -13.18 3.58 0.49
C ALA A 208 -13.01 4.48 1.71
N ASN A 209 -12.03 4.17 2.56
CA ASN A 209 -11.63 5.04 3.67
C ASN A 209 -10.80 6.22 3.14
N THR A 210 -11.45 7.37 2.97
CA THR A 210 -10.84 8.62 2.50
C THR A 210 -11.37 9.81 3.31
N TRP A 211 -10.71 10.96 3.22
CA TRP A 211 -11.17 12.13 3.96
C TRP A 211 -12.48 12.69 3.40
N GLN A 212 -13.49 12.76 4.25
CA GLN A 212 -14.82 13.20 3.91
C GLN A 212 -15.10 14.60 4.47
N GLY A 213 -14.95 15.65 3.66
CA GLY A 213 -15.17 17.03 4.08
C GLY A 213 -14.06 17.97 3.67
N ILE A 214 -13.67 18.91 4.52
CA ILE A 214 -12.67 19.95 4.22
C ILE A 214 -11.36 19.61 4.90
N PHE A 215 -10.39 19.11 4.15
CA PHE A 215 -9.07 18.80 4.66
C PHE A 215 -8.26 20.07 4.96
N PRO A 216 -7.51 20.15 6.07
CA PRO A 216 -7.41 19.23 7.21
C PRO A 216 -8.27 19.67 8.41
N PHE A 217 -9.38 20.39 8.16
CA PHE A 217 -10.15 21.08 9.18
C PHE A 217 -11.34 20.30 9.72
N PHE A 218 -12.00 19.55 8.86
CA PHE A 218 -13.26 18.91 9.22
C PHE A 218 -13.47 17.62 8.41
N ASN A 219 -13.70 16.50 9.11
CA ASN A 219 -14.06 15.22 8.52
C ASN A 219 -15.48 14.84 8.98
N THR A 220 -16.39 14.60 8.03
CA THR A 220 -17.80 14.25 8.28
C THR A 220 -18.01 12.81 8.71
N LYS A 221 -17.01 11.93 8.54
CA LYS A 221 -17.10 10.47 8.74
C LYS A 221 -18.17 9.81 7.86
N ALA A 222 -18.40 10.28 6.65
CA ALA A 222 -19.42 9.68 5.79
C ALA A 222 -19.10 8.24 5.38
N ASP A 223 -17.81 7.85 5.46
CA ASP A 223 -17.32 6.47 5.30
C ASP A 223 -17.33 5.65 6.61
N GLY A 224 -17.67 6.25 7.74
CA GLY A 224 -17.66 5.62 9.06
C GLY A 224 -16.40 5.86 9.89
N HIS A 225 -15.33 6.44 9.32
CA HIS A 225 -14.02 6.56 9.95
C HIS A 225 -13.49 8.00 9.96
N ILE A 226 -12.62 8.34 10.94
CA ILE A 226 -11.81 9.57 10.95
C ILE A 226 -10.36 9.28 10.56
N GLY A 227 -9.86 8.15 10.99
CA GLY A 227 -8.50 7.68 10.79
C GLY A 227 -8.48 6.37 10.01
N ILE A 228 -7.44 5.59 10.23
CA ILE A 228 -7.30 4.26 9.62
C ILE A 228 -8.48 3.36 10.02
N ALA A 229 -8.99 2.58 9.07
CA ALA A 229 -10.01 1.55 9.27
C ALA A 229 -9.37 0.15 9.43
N PRO A 230 -10.04 -0.83 10.07
CA PRO A 230 -9.64 -2.22 9.96
C PRO A 230 -9.57 -2.66 8.49
N VAL A 231 -8.61 -3.50 8.13
CA VAL A 231 -8.52 -4.02 6.75
C VAL A 231 -9.81 -4.76 6.37
N GLY A 232 -10.22 -4.65 5.10
CA GLY A 232 -11.44 -5.30 4.60
C GLY A 232 -12.73 -4.64 5.08
N SER A 233 -12.70 -3.38 5.52
CA SER A 233 -13.91 -2.64 5.97
C SER A 233 -14.82 -2.22 4.84
N PHE A 234 -14.34 -2.21 3.60
CA PHE A 234 -15.08 -1.81 2.40
C PHE A 234 -15.22 -2.98 1.43
N GLU A 235 -16.06 -2.80 0.40
CA GLU A 235 -16.24 -3.85 -0.62
C GLU A 235 -14.95 -4.06 -1.44
N PRO A 236 -14.60 -5.31 -1.76
CA PRO A 236 -13.43 -5.61 -2.57
C PRO A 236 -13.65 -5.17 -4.03
N ASN A 237 -12.55 -4.99 -4.76
CA ASN A 237 -12.58 -4.77 -6.20
C ASN A 237 -12.92 -6.08 -6.97
N GLY A 238 -12.96 -6.01 -8.31
CA GLY A 238 -13.32 -7.16 -9.16
C GLY A 238 -12.37 -8.37 -9.09
N TYR A 239 -11.17 -8.21 -8.51
CA TYR A 239 -10.25 -9.32 -8.22
C TYR A 239 -10.36 -9.83 -6.77
N GLY A 240 -11.25 -9.28 -5.96
CA GLY A 240 -11.42 -9.68 -4.57
C GLY A 240 -10.41 -9.05 -3.62
N LEU A 241 -9.78 -7.95 -4.01
CA LEU A 241 -8.80 -7.20 -3.19
C LEU A 241 -9.48 -6.06 -2.45
N TYR A 242 -9.19 -5.94 -1.17
CA TYR A 242 -9.70 -4.88 -0.31
C TYR A 242 -8.72 -3.71 -0.23
N ASP A 243 -9.27 -2.54 0.08
CA ASP A 243 -8.53 -1.33 0.45
C ASP A 243 -7.48 -0.86 -0.60
N MET A 244 -7.69 -1.25 -1.89
CA MET A 244 -6.86 -0.76 -3.01
C MET A 244 -7.09 0.74 -3.29
N THR A 245 -7.88 1.39 -2.47
CA THR A 245 -8.22 2.81 -2.55
C THR A 245 -8.39 3.35 -1.14
N GLY A 246 -7.62 4.36 -0.76
CA GLY A 246 -7.69 4.96 0.56
C GLY A 246 -7.03 4.10 1.65
N ASN A 247 -7.48 4.21 2.87
CA ASN A 247 -6.96 3.61 4.09
C ASN A 247 -5.51 4.00 4.36
N VAL A 248 -4.53 3.31 3.81
CA VAL A 248 -3.12 3.72 3.89
C VAL A 248 -2.45 3.68 2.52
N TRP A 249 -1.51 4.59 2.27
CA TRP A 249 -0.59 4.48 1.15
C TRP A 249 0.20 3.19 1.25
N GLU A 250 0.57 2.62 0.10
CA GLU A 250 1.28 1.36 0.05
C GLU A 250 2.60 1.48 -0.72
N TRP A 251 3.68 1.03 -0.09
CA TRP A 251 4.99 0.94 -0.74
C TRP A 251 4.97 0.01 -1.94
N THR A 252 5.58 0.46 -3.04
CA THR A 252 5.95 -0.39 -4.19
C THR A 252 7.46 -0.51 -4.32
N SER A 253 7.94 -1.46 -5.12
CA SER A 253 9.37 -1.67 -5.33
C SER A 253 10.05 -0.63 -6.23
N ASP A 254 9.27 0.21 -6.91
CA ASP A 254 9.77 1.07 -7.96
C ASP A 254 10.37 2.37 -7.42
N TRP A 255 11.45 2.81 -8.04
CA TRP A 255 11.94 4.16 -7.85
C TRP A 255 11.02 5.16 -8.56
N TYR A 256 10.81 6.30 -7.95
CA TYR A 256 9.94 7.33 -8.50
C TYR A 256 10.67 8.16 -9.55
N HIS A 257 9.99 8.43 -10.64
CA HIS A 257 10.31 9.49 -11.61
C HIS A 257 8.98 10.12 -12.02
N ILE A 258 8.94 11.42 -12.26
CA ILE A 258 7.70 12.08 -12.67
C ILE A 258 7.21 11.49 -13.98
N GLY A 259 5.95 11.08 -14.00
CA GLY A 259 5.33 10.45 -15.16
C GLY A 259 5.85 9.04 -15.48
N HIS A 260 5.26 8.44 -16.49
CA HIS A 260 5.68 7.17 -17.06
C HIS A 260 6.48 7.40 -18.33
N SER A 261 7.33 6.45 -18.67
CA SER A 261 8.16 6.53 -19.88
C SER A 261 7.30 6.37 -21.14
N ASP A 262 7.43 7.26 -22.12
CA ASP A 262 6.79 7.18 -23.44
C ASP A 262 7.29 6.00 -24.31
N LYS A 263 7.93 5.01 -23.72
CA LYS A 263 8.42 3.85 -24.47
C LYS A 263 7.24 2.97 -24.88
N SER A 264 7.37 2.37 -26.08
CA SER A 264 6.51 1.29 -26.55
C SER A 264 6.32 0.21 -25.48
N HIS A 265 5.21 -0.51 -25.55
CA HIS A 265 4.79 -1.58 -24.65
C HIS A 265 5.91 -2.26 -23.84
N GLN A 266 5.80 -2.27 -22.52
CA GLN A 266 6.76 -2.89 -21.61
C GLN A 266 6.11 -4.10 -20.91
N SER A 267 6.87 -5.20 -20.83
CA SER A 267 6.45 -6.38 -20.06
C SER A 267 7.08 -6.36 -18.67
N ASN A 268 6.26 -6.52 -17.63
CA ASN A 268 6.69 -6.51 -16.22
C ASN A 268 7.62 -5.34 -15.87
N PRO A 269 7.22 -4.08 -16.12
CA PRO A 269 8.09 -2.94 -15.83
C PRO A 269 8.40 -2.83 -14.32
N THR A 270 9.60 -2.36 -14.00
CA THR A 270 10.10 -2.19 -12.63
C THR A 270 10.49 -0.75 -12.32
N GLY A 271 9.98 0.19 -13.12
CA GLY A 271 10.31 1.60 -12.99
C GLY A 271 11.76 1.96 -13.41
N PRO A 272 12.19 3.20 -13.16
CA PRO A 272 13.53 3.68 -13.47
C PRO A 272 14.57 3.08 -12.52
N LYS A 273 15.86 3.29 -12.84
CA LYS A 273 16.94 3.01 -11.89
C LYS A 273 16.97 4.06 -10.79
N GLN A 274 17.58 3.73 -9.65
CA GLN A 274 17.73 4.66 -8.53
C GLN A 274 18.36 6.01 -8.95
N ALA A 275 19.40 5.97 -9.75
CA ALA A 275 20.08 7.19 -10.22
C ALA A 275 19.24 8.08 -11.16
N GLU A 276 18.12 7.56 -11.65
CA GLU A 276 17.17 8.26 -12.52
C GLU A 276 15.94 8.75 -11.73
N SER A 277 15.89 8.44 -10.42
CA SER A 277 14.80 8.88 -9.57
C SER A 277 14.79 10.40 -9.45
N PHE A 278 13.64 11.01 -9.77
CA PHE A 278 13.49 12.46 -9.74
C PHE A 278 12.06 12.88 -9.52
N ASP A 279 11.85 13.78 -8.55
CA ASP A 279 10.60 14.48 -8.33
C ASP A 279 10.84 15.99 -8.38
N PRO A 280 10.29 16.73 -9.37
CA PRO A 280 10.47 18.17 -9.46
C PRO A 280 9.84 18.95 -8.29
N LYS A 281 8.91 18.33 -7.54
CA LYS A 281 8.32 18.90 -6.32
C LYS A 281 9.26 18.78 -5.11
N LYS A 282 10.26 17.89 -5.19
CA LYS A 282 11.24 17.59 -4.14
C LYS A 282 12.68 17.61 -4.68
N PRO A 283 13.13 18.73 -5.27
CA PRO A 283 14.38 18.79 -6.07
C PRO A 283 15.68 18.60 -5.28
N GLY A 284 15.61 18.61 -3.97
CA GLY A 284 16.79 18.43 -3.09
C GLY A 284 16.81 17.06 -2.38
N GLU A 285 15.82 16.23 -2.61
CA GLU A 285 15.73 14.93 -1.95
C GLU A 285 16.51 13.86 -2.75
N SER A 286 17.00 12.86 -2.01
CA SER A 286 17.60 11.67 -2.58
C SER A 286 16.57 10.85 -3.35
N ALA A 287 17.00 9.75 -3.97
CA ALA A 287 16.12 8.86 -4.72
C ALA A 287 14.86 8.44 -3.90
N LEU A 288 13.70 8.65 -4.49
CA LEU A 288 12.39 8.44 -3.88
C LEU A 288 11.74 7.17 -4.41
N ARG A 289 10.86 6.55 -3.60
CA ARG A 289 10.07 5.37 -3.98
C ARG A 289 8.64 5.76 -4.34
N VAL A 290 8.00 4.95 -5.17
CA VAL A 290 6.58 5.10 -5.48
C VAL A 290 5.73 4.52 -4.37
N ILE A 291 4.72 5.29 -3.93
CA ILE A 291 3.61 4.82 -3.10
C ILE A 291 2.30 4.96 -3.86
N LYS A 292 1.38 4.03 -3.63
CA LYS A 292 0.11 3.88 -4.36
C LYS A 292 -1.11 3.87 -3.42
N GLY A 293 -2.30 4.08 -3.98
CA GLY A 293 -3.60 3.83 -3.33
C GLY A 293 -4.22 5.04 -2.65
N GLY A 294 -3.44 6.03 -2.27
CA GLY A 294 -3.94 7.11 -1.39
C GLY A 294 -4.13 6.63 0.04
N SER A 295 -4.71 7.47 0.88
CA SER A 295 -4.96 7.13 2.28
C SER A 295 -6.22 7.79 2.83
N TYR A 296 -6.55 7.50 4.09
CA TYR A 296 -7.62 8.17 4.83
C TYR A 296 -7.50 9.70 4.92
N LEU A 297 -6.33 10.25 4.57
CA LEU A 297 -6.08 11.69 4.51
C LEU A 297 -6.34 12.29 3.13
N CYS A 298 -6.56 11.48 2.10
CA CYS A 298 -6.82 11.96 0.75
C CYS A 298 -8.28 12.40 0.60
N ALA A 299 -8.47 13.64 0.19
CA ALA A 299 -9.77 14.27 -0.01
C ALA A 299 -9.95 14.76 -1.45
N PRO A 300 -11.17 14.77 -2.01
CA PRO A 300 -11.41 15.28 -3.35
C PRO A 300 -10.94 16.72 -3.57
N ASN A 301 -10.92 17.54 -2.49
CA ASN A 301 -10.53 18.95 -2.52
C ASN A 301 -9.09 19.24 -2.13
N TYR A 302 -8.28 18.19 -1.82
CA TYR A 302 -6.89 18.37 -1.45
C TYR A 302 -5.97 17.40 -2.16
N CYS A 303 -6.19 16.11 -1.98
CA CYS A 303 -5.37 15.02 -2.52
C CYS A 303 -6.31 13.99 -3.14
N SER A 304 -6.69 14.14 -4.40
CA SER A 304 -7.56 13.17 -5.08
C SER A 304 -6.80 11.92 -5.57
N ARG A 305 -5.76 11.51 -4.85
CA ARG A 305 -4.86 10.39 -5.22
C ARG A 305 -5.34 9.02 -4.74
N PHE A 306 -6.61 8.88 -4.40
CA PHE A 306 -7.27 7.59 -4.12
C PHE A 306 -7.84 6.96 -5.40
N ARG A 307 -7.02 6.83 -6.44
CA ARG A 307 -7.34 6.27 -7.76
C ARG A 307 -6.24 5.28 -8.17
N PRO A 308 -6.54 4.20 -8.90
CA PRO A 308 -5.52 3.24 -9.32
C PRO A 308 -4.33 3.88 -10.04
N ALA A 309 -4.57 4.84 -10.96
CA ALA A 309 -3.53 5.55 -11.69
C ALA A 309 -2.67 6.48 -10.81
N ALA A 310 -3.21 6.92 -9.67
CA ALA A 310 -2.53 7.88 -8.82
C ALA A 310 -1.27 7.30 -8.19
N ARG A 311 -0.25 8.15 -8.08
CA ARG A 311 1.05 7.84 -7.51
C ARG A 311 1.59 9.04 -6.74
N GLU A 312 2.45 8.78 -5.78
CA GLU A 312 3.19 9.80 -5.04
C GLU A 312 4.62 9.32 -4.80
N SER A 313 5.51 10.26 -4.58
CA SER A 313 6.91 9.98 -4.23
C SER A 313 7.09 10.05 -2.71
N GLU A 314 7.87 9.11 -2.14
CA GLU A 314 8.20 9.15 -0.72
C GLU A 314 9.65 8.72 -0.47
N ALA A 315 10.28 9.34 0.53
CA ALA A 315 11.64 8.98 0.93
C ALA A 315 11.66 7.57 1.55
N PRO A 316 12.61 6.70 1.15
CA PRO A 316 12.60 5.30 1.56
C PRO A 316 12.83 5.06 3.05
N ASP A 317 13.34 6.05 3.77
CA ASP A 317 13.57 6.04 5.21
C ASP A 317 12.46 6.73 6.03
N THR A 318 11.38 7.16 5.37
CA THR A 318 10.25 7.84 6.01
C THR A 318 9.11 6.88 6.28
N GLY A 319 8.65 6.83 7.54
CA GLY A 319 7.38 6.23 7.93
C GLY A 319 6.45 7.29 8.48
N THR A 320 5.14 7.16 8.23
CA THR A 320 4.13 8.10 8.72
C THR A 320 2.87 7.38 9.18
N THR A 321 1.92 8.10 9.80
CA THR A 321 0.63 7.55 10.25
C THR A 321 -0.27 7.04 9.12
N HIS A 322 0.11 7.13 7.87
CA HIS A 322 -0.75 6.80 6.74
C HIS A 322 -0.04 6.01 5.62
N ILE A 323 1.14 5.44 5.91
CA ILE A 323 1.89 4.59 4.98
C ILE A 323 2.07 3.20 5.57
N GLY A 324 1.64 2.20 4.82
CA GLY A 324 1.78 0.78 5.06
C GLY A 324 2.23 0.06 3.78
N PHE A 325 1.86 -1.20 3.62
CA PHE A 325 2.21 -2.00 2.43
C PHE A 325 1.41 -3.29 2.35
N ARG A 326 1.37 -3.88 1.16
CA ARG A 326 0.98 -5.29 0.90
C ARG A 326 2.04 -5.97 0.05
N LEU A 327 2.00 -7.29 -0.04
CA LEU A 327 3.02 -8.08 -0.70
C LEU A 327 2.49 -8.86 -1.90
N VAL A 328 3.41 -9.20 -2.79
CA VAL A 328 3.19 -10.11 -3.91
C VAL A 328 4.09 -11.34 -3.80
N LYS A 329 3.67 -12.41 -4.46
CA LYS A 329 4.49 -13.57 -4.78
C LYS A 329 4.41 -13.83 -6.27
N ASN A 330 5.52 -13.59 -6.96
CA ASN A 330 5.62 -13.92 -8.38
C ASN A 330 5.54 -15.44 -8.56
N LEU A 331 4.87 -15.86 -9.63
CA LEU A 331 4.74 -17.27 -10.01
C LEU A 331 5.76 -17.53 -11.13
N THR A 332 6.62 -18.48 -10.91
CA THR A 332 7.59 -18.96 -11.90
C THR A 332 6.91 -19.79 -12.98
#